data_6ff72704258c061117cee2bd3ae7a720
#
_entry.id   6ff72704258c061117cee2bd3ae7a720
#
_cell.length_a   1.000
_cell.length_b   1.000
_cell.length_c   1.000
_cell.angle_alpha   90.00
_cell.angle_beta   90.00
_cell.angle_gamma   90.00
#
_symmetry.space_group_name_H-M   'P 1'
#
loop_
_entity.id
_entity.type
_entity.pdbx_description
1 polymer ?
#
loop_
_entity_poly.entity_id
_entity_poly.type
_entity_poly.pdbx_seq_one_letter_code
_entity_poly.pdbx_strand_id
1 'polypeptide(L)'
;MELDLNMLRPQERLSLRLRMRYEQAGFRKYHMGRFEEYGLYRENRRFLSSEQVITFTDLDGRLLALKPDVTLSIAKNAPVEPGTCGRFYYLENVYRPGGESHTFREISQMGLECIGAVDGAVTAEAVSLAMESLALTERDFVLELSHMGFVTGLFDAVGAPEEARERLLQCIRDKNAHELRKAAAAAGLSARGADALCRTAELNGPWEQVLAQAEPLALNAPMGTALTELREVCAALEGRGQTASLRLDLSLVNDLDYYNGLVFQGYLQGVSGAVLRGGQYDPLAEQFRPGARAIGFALYLDALENLDAAGSDAPREMLSVALPKGRLGDKVYDLLSGVGCGCPEGYADSRRLVVENPAAGIRYFLVKPSDVGIYVERGAADIGIVGKDILAESGADVYELLDTGLGRCRMCVAGPKDFADDPGRTLRVATKFPRIARNYYAAQGRDIDIIKLNGSIELAPILGLSDVIVDIVETGTTLRENDLKVITEFMPISARLIANRSSYLFKRRAIDTLVSKLAEVTEQ
;
A
#
# COMPACT_ATOMS: atom_id res chain seq x y z
N MET A 1 -36.61 5.64 -28.77
CA MET A 1 -35.21 6.05 -29.01
C MET A 1 -34.37 5.16 -28.13
N GLU A 2 -33.80 4.10 -28.71
CA GLU A 2 -32.83 3.27 -27.98
C GLU A 2 -31.57 4.07 -27.81
N LEU A 3 -31.07 4.14 -26.56
CA LEU A 3 -29.82 4.81 -26.25
C LEU A 3 -28.68 3.94 -26.82
N ASP A 4 -27.94 4.44 -27.80
CA ASP A 4 -26.75 3.76 -28.27
C ASP A 4 -25.63 3.94 -27.22
N LEU A 5 -25.41 2.90 -26.44
CA LEU A 5 -24.37 2.89 -25.38
C LEU A 5 -22.95 3.08 -25.93
N ASN A 6 -22.74 2.87 -27.23
CA ASN A 6 -21.44 3.08 -27.89
C ASN A 6 -21.10 4.56 -28.07
N MET A 7 -22.06 5.46 -27.97
CA MET A 7 -21.83 6.90 -27.98
C MET A 7 -21.34 7.47 -26.64
N LEU A 8 -21.46 6.70 -25.56
CA LEU A 8 -20.99 7.08 -24.23
C LEU A 8 -19.49 6.85 -24.10
N ARG A 9 -18.82 7.72 -23.34
CA ARG A 9 -17.43 7.46 -22.91
C ARG A 9 -17.37 6.15 -22.11
N PRO A 10 -16.25 5.42 -22.15
CA PRO A 10 -16.13 4.14 -21.45
C PRO A 10 -16.55 4.21 -19.97
N GLN A 11 -16.13 5.26 -19.27
CA GLN A 11 -16.48 5.49 -17.86
C GLN A 11 -17.99 5.75 -17.63
N GLU A 12 -18.64 6.52 -18.52
CA GLU A 12 -20.08 6.77 -18.44
C GLU A 12 -20.87 5.47 -18.67
N ARG A 13 -20.45 4.68 -19.66
CA ARG A 13 -21.04 3.37 -19.94
C ARG A 13 -20.87 2.41 -18.78
N LEU A 14 -19.67 2.33 -18.19
CA LEU A 14 -19.42 1.50 -17.00
C LEU A 14 -20.29 1.94 -15.83
N SER A 15 -20.34 3.24 -15.53
CA SER A 15 -21.15 3.78 -14.43
C SER A 15 -22.64 3.44 -14.61
N LEU A 16 -23.16 3.49 -15.85
CA LEU A 16 -24.53 3.12 -16.15
C LEU A 16 -24.78 1.61 -15.94
N ARG A 17 -23.86 0.76 -16.40
CA ARG A 17 -23.95 -0.72 -16.22
C ARG A 17 -23.91 -1.09 -14.74
N LEU A 18 -23.00 -0.49 -13.97
CA LEU A 18 -22.89 -0.67 -12.52
C LEU A 18 -24.20 -0.26 -11.81
N ARG A 19 -24.71 0.92 -12.14
CA ARG A 19 -25.98 1.40 -11.59
C ARG A 19 -27.12 0.38 -11.85
N MET A 20 -27.28 -0.05 -13.08
CA MET A 20 -28.32 -1.03 -13.44
C MET A 20 -28.14 -2.32 -12.62
N ARG A 21 -26.90 -2.79 -12.46
CA ARG A 21 -26.62 -4.02 -11.70
C ARG A 21 -26.95 -3.87 -10.22
N TYR A 22 -26.61 -2.73 -9.60
CA TYR A 22 -26.88 -2.49 -8.19
C TYR A 22 -28.39 -2.30 -7.92
N GLU A 23 -29.08 -1.59 -8.80
CA GLU A 23 -30.54 -1.44 -8.71
C GLU A 23 -31.28 -2.79 -8.85
N GLN A 24 -30.80 -3.67 -9.76
CA GLN A 24 -31.31 -5.06 -9.90
C GLN A 24 -31.06 -5.92 -8.66
N ALA A 25 -29.98 -5.66 -7.92
CA ALA A 25 -29.69 -6.32 -6.66
C ALA A 25 -30.44 -5.68 -5.47
N GLY A 26 -31.34 -4.73 -5.71
CA GLY A 26 -32.17 -4.10 -4.68
C GLY A 26 -31.51 -2.95 -3.92
N PHE A 27 -30.39 -2.41 -4.41
CA PHE A 27 -29.74 -1.24 -3.81
C PHE A 27 -30.42 0.05 -4.24
N ARG A 28 -30.52 0.99 -3.33
CA ARG A 28 -31.10 2.31 -3.57
C ARG A 28 -30.01 3.36 -3.66
N LYS A 29 -30.18 4.32 -4.57
CA LYS A 29 -29.20 5.40 -4.73
C LYS A 29 -29.18 6.27 -3.47
N TYR A 30 -27.99 6.45 -2.92
CA TYR A 30 -27.71 7.46 -1.90
C TYR A 30 -27.02 8.64 -2.57
N HIS A 31 -27.44 9.83 -2.23
CA HIS A 31 -26.82 11.07 -2.70
C HIS A 31 -26.37 11.89 -1.49
N MET A 32 -25.13 12.29 -1.51
CA MET A 32 -24.50 13.12 -0.49
C MET A 32 -24.25 14.52 -1.01
N GLY A 33 -24.50 15.53 -0.18
CA GLY A 33 -24.06 16.91 -0.46
C GLY A 33 -22.54 16.97 -0.68
N ARG A 34 -22.08 18.03 -1.36
CA ARG A 34 -20.63 18.25 -1.54
C ARG A 34 -19.94 18.65 -0.25
N PHE A 35 -20.68 19.22 0.68
CA PHE A 35 -20.22 19.78 1.94
C PHE A 35 -20.94 19.11 3.10
N GLU A 36 -20.19 18.87 4.18
CA GLU A 36 -20.70 18.39 5.46
C GLU A 36 -20.14 19.27 6.58
N GLU A 37 -20.75 19.26 7.75
CA GLU A 37 -20.17 19.92 8.92
C GLU A 37 -18.85 19.26 9.31
N TYR A 38 -17.81 20.07 9.47
CA TYR A 38 -16.46 19.56 9.82
C TYR A 38 -16.46 18.77 11.14
N GLY A 39 -17.40 19.05 12.05
CA GLY A 39 -17.56 18.32 13.30
C GLY A 39 -17.68 16.81 13.10
N LEU A 40 -18.39 16.36 12.06
CA LEU A 40 -18.51 14.95 11.72
C LEU A 40 -17.14 14.27 11.51
N TYR A 41 -16.27 14.90 10.74
CA TYR A 41 -14.95 14.36 10.42
C TYR A 41 -13.98 14.48 11.61
N ARG A 42 -14.02 15.58 12.35
CA ARG A 42 -13.21 15.79 13.55
C ARG A 42 -13.46 14.74 14.63
N GLU A 43 -14.71 14.38 14.85
CA GLU A 43 -15.12 13.41 15.87
C GLU A 43 -14.82 11.96 15.44
N ASN A 44 -14.67 11.74 14.15
CA ASN A 44 -14.53 10.42 13.54
C ASN A 44 -13.18 10.23 12.81
N ARG A 45 -12.13 10.95 13.23
CA ARG A 45 -10.81 10.95 12.56
C ARG A 45 -10.23 9.56 12.35
N ARG A 46 -10.40 8.67 13.31
CA ARG A 46 -9.93 7.27 13.23
C ARG A 46 -10.52 6.47 12.07
N PHE A 47 -11.64 6.92 11.51
CA PHE A 47 -12.29 6.27 10.36
C PHE A 47 -11.99 6.99 9.04
N LEU A 48 -11.09 7.95 9.02
CA LEU A 48 -10.70 8.65 7.80
C LEU A 48 -9.34 8.17 7.33
N SER A 49 -9.21 7.95 6.03
CA SER A 49 -7.94 7.60 5.39
C SER A 49 -6.89 8.72 5.43
N SER A 50 -7.28 9.93 5.81
CA SER A 50 -6.40 11.10 5.96
C SER A 50 -6.98 12.07 6.97
N GLU A 51 -6.13 12.61 7.84
CA GLU A 51 -6.47 13.70 8.74
C GLU A 51 -6.64 15.06 8.02
N GLN A 52 -6.14 15.17 6.80
CA GLN A 52 -6.20 16.39 6.02
C GLN A 52 -7.53 16.47 5.28
N VAL A 53 -8.36 17.44 5.68
CA VAL A 53 -9.66 17.72 5.12
C VAL A 53 -9.71 19.18 4.68
N ILE A 54 -10.25 19.44 3.49
CA ILE A 54 -10.47 20.81 3.03
C ILE A 54 -11.64 21.40 3.82
N THR A 55 -11.39 22.49 4.54
CA THR A 55 -12.40 23.18 5.34
C THR A 55 -12.58 24.62 4.87
N PHE A 56 -13.78 25.14 5.05
CA PHE A 56 -14.14 26.55 4.79
C PHE A 56 -15.31 26.96 5.69
N THR A 57 -15.52 28.25 5.85
CA THR A 57 -16.62 28.80 6.62
C THR A 57 -17.78 29.17 5.68
N ASP A 58 -19.00 28.74 6.01
CA ASP A 58 -20.19 29.14 5.27
C ASP A 58 -20.64 30.59 5.62
N LEU A 59 -21.75 31.04 5.00
CA LEU A 59 -22.28 32.39 5.19
C LEU A 59 -22.80 32.63 6.61
N ASP A 60 -23.11 31.58 7.35
CA ASP A 60 -23.60 31.63 8.73
C ASP A 60 -22.50 31.45 9.76
N GLY A 61 -21.23 31.35 9.32
CA GLY A 61 -20.06 31.17 10.18
C GLY A 61 -19.81 29.74 10.63
N ARG A 62 -20.51 28.71 10.07
CA ARG A 62 -20.26 27.32 10.38
C ARG A 62 -19.06 26.81 9.61
N LEU A 63 -18.26 25.98 10.27
CA LEU A 63 -17.12 25.31 9.64
C LEU A 63 -17.61 24.08 8.88
N LEU A 64 -17.54 24.14 7.58
CA LEU A 64 -17.85 23.05 6.65
C LEU A 64 -16.59 22.41 6.11
N ALA A 65 -16.75 21.22 5.56
CA ALA A 65 -15.69 20.46 4.90
C ALA A 65 -16.16 19.91 3.54
N LEU A 66 -15.28 19.91 2.55
CA LEU A 66 -15.45 19.08 1.36
C LEU A 66 -15.34 17.61 1.77
N LYS A 67 -16.27 16.78 1.32
CA LYS A 67 -16.36 15.37 1.72
C LYS A 67 -15.10 14.58 1.36
N PRO A 68 -14.34 14.04 2.33
CA PRO A 68 -13.20 13.15 2.10
C PRO A 68 -13.63 11.70 1.94
N ASP A 69 -14.87 11.37 2.35
CA ASP A 69 -15.41 10.03 2.42
C ASP A 69 -16.95 10.04 2.26
N VAL A 70 -17.54 8.97 1.73
CA VAL A 70 -18.98 8.80 1.56
C VAL A 70 -19.55 7.86 2.62
N THR A 71 -18.81 6.84 3.00
CA THR A 71 -19.24 5.77 3.92
C THR A 71 -19.64 6.34 5.30
N LEU A 72 -18.87 7.30 5.82
CA LEU A 72 -19.17 7.96 7.10
C LEU A 72 -20.53 8.69 7.06
N SER A 73 -20.84 9.38 5.95
CA SER A 73 -22.13 10.05 5.78
C SER A 73 -23.27 9.04 5.69
N ILE A 74 -23.10 7.93 4.96
CA ILE A 74 -24.10 6.87 4.86
C ILE A 74 -24.31 6.23 6.24
N ALA A 75 -23.23 5.91 6.96
CA ALA A 75 -23.30 5.32 8.29
C ALA A 75 -24.10 6.18 9.27
N LYS A 76 -23.97 7.51 9.20
CA LYS A 76 -24.70 8.47 10.04
C LYS A 76 -26.14 8.69 9.58
N ASN A 77 -26.34 8.96 8.28
CA ASN A 77 -27.57 9.63 7.80
C ASN A 77 -28.52 8.70 7.03
N ALA A 78 -28.05 7.52 6.55
CA ALA A 78 -28.88 6.65 5.73
C ALA A 78 -30.09 6.09 6.54
N PRO A 79 -31.29 6.06 5.97
CA PRO A 79 -32.45 5.52 6.65
C PRO A 79 -32.40 3.98 6.67
N VAL A 80 -32.16 3.39 7.84
CA VAL A 80 -32.14 1.94 8.08
C VAL A 80 -33.15 1.63 9.19
N GLU A 81 -34.10 0.76 8.88
CA GLU A 81 -35.09 0.30 9.87
C GLU A 81 -34.45 -0.71 10.83
N PRO A 82 -34.78 -0.67 12.12
CA PRO A 82 -34.24 -1.64 13.09
C PRO A 82 -34.49 -3.09 12.66
N GLY A 83 -33.44 -3.93 12.75
CA GLY A 83 -33.52 -5.35 12.38
C GLY A 83 -33.47 -5.62 10.86
N THR A 84 -33.31 -4.59 10.02
CA THR A 84 -33.19 -4.75 8.56
C THR A 84 -31.78 -4.42 8.08
N CYS A 85 -31.43 -4.83 6.86
CA CYS A 85 -30.23 -4.42 6.15
C CYS A 85 -30.56 -3.30 5.19
N GLY A 86 -30.07 -2.08 5.44
CA GLY A 86 -30.09 -0.98 4.50
C GLY A 86 -29.08 -1.21 3.38
N ARG A 87 -29.52 -1.07 2.13
CA ARG A 87 -28.72 -1.33 0.91
C ARG A 87 -28.65 -0.05 0.07
N PHE A 88 -27.45 0.52 -0.04
CA PHE A 88 -27.24 1.79 -0.71
C PHE A 88 -26.12 1.69 -1.72
N TYR A 89 -26.25 2.36 -2.88
CA TYR A 89 -25.15 2.60 -3.79
C TYR A 89 -25.00 4.10 -4.04
N TYR A 90 -23.79 4.52 -4.40
CA TYR A 90 -23.49 5.92 -4.68
C TYR A 90 -22.57 6.07 -5.89
N LEU A 91 -22.62 7.24 -6.52
CA LEU A 91 -21.66 7.73 -7.50
C LEU A 91 -21.32 9.16 -7.08
N GLU A 92 -20.15 9.34 -6.48
CA GLU A 92 -19.79 10.59 -5.81
C GLU A 92 -18.31 10.89 -5.99
N ASN A 93 -17.96 12.18 -5.96
CA ASN A 93 -16.60 12.64 -5.91
C ASN A 93 -16.19 12.92 -4.46
N VAL A 94 -15.02 12.46 -4.06
CA VAL A 94 -14.40 12.75 -2.75
C VAL A 94 -13.11 13.54 -2.95
N TYR A 95 -12.69 14.28 -1.93
CA TYR A 95 -11.55 15.18 -1.98
C TYR A 95 -10.51 14.76 -0.97
N ARG A 96 -9.36 14.27 -1.44
CA ARG A 96 -8.28 13.77 -0.59
C ARG A 96 -6.95 14.40 -0.97
N PRO A 97 -5.98 14.53 -0.03
CA PRO A 97 -4.65 15.00 -0.37
C PRO A 97 -3.98 14.04 -1.34
N GLY A 98 -3.30 14.58 -2.34
CA GLY A 98 -2.41 13.81 -3.20
C GLY A 98 -1.10 13.54 -2.47
N GLY A 99 -0.55 12.32 -2.56
CA GLY A 99 0.59 11.86 -1.76
C GLY A 99 1.77 12.86 -1.65
N GLU A 100 2.48 13.14 -2.75
CA GLU A 100 3.67 14.01 -2.70
C GLU A 100 3.43 15.48 -3.04
N SER A 101 2.25 15.83 -3.57
CA SER A 101 2.06 17.11 -4.26
C SER A 101 1.59 18.26 -3.36
N HIS A 102 1.34 18.05 -2.06
CA HIS A 102 0.67 19.01 -1.17
C HIS A 102 -0.61 19.63 -1.75
N THR A 103 -1.20 18.94 -2.72
CA THR A 103 -2.43 19.35 -3.40
C THR A 103 -3.55 18.37 -3.09
N PHE A 104 -4.78 18.84 -3.16
CA PHE A 104 -5.94 17.96 -3.07
C PHE A 104 -6.32 17.45 -4.46
N ARG A 105 -6.85 16.22 -4.50
CA ARG A 105 -7.39 15.58 -5.70
C ARG A 105 -8.88 15.34 -5.50
N GLU A 106 -9.63 15.55 -6.55
CA GLU A 106 -10.99 15.05 -6.69
C GLU A 106 -10.88 13.60 -7.20
N ILE A 107 -11.55 12.68 -6.52
CA ILE A 107 -11.53 11.25 -6.82
C ILE A 107 -12.96 10.82 -7.08
N SER A 108 -13.27 10.40 -8.31
CA SER A 108 -14.58 9.87 -8.68
C SER A 108 -14.69 8.40 -8.29
N GLN A 109 -15.69 8.06 -7.51
CA GLN A 109 -15.91 6.69 -7.04
C GLN A 109 -17.36 6.28 -7.10
N MET A 110 -17.58 5.00 -7.41
CA MET A 110 -18.88 4.37 -7.33
C MET A 110 -18.80 3.19 -6.38
N GLY A 111 -19.70 3.12 -5.42
CA GLY A 111 -19.64 2.08 -4.40
C GLY A 111 -21.02 1.66 -3.91
N LEU A 112 -21.02 0.64 -3.09
CA LEU A 112 -22.21 0.18 -2.37
C LEU A 112 -21.91 -0.04 -0.88
N GLU A 113 -22.96 0.08 -0.06
CA GLU A 113 -22.90 -0.09 1.38
C GLU A 113 -24.13 -0.88 1.85
N CYS A 114 -23.87 -1.90 2.69
CA CYS A 114 -24.85 -2.66 3.43
C CYS A 114 -24.68 -2.35 4.91
N ILE A 115 -25.73 -1.83 5.59
CA ILE A 115 -25.65 -1.39 6.99
C ILE A 115 -26.87 -1.89 7.77
N GLY A 116 -26.66 -2.35 8.98
CA GLY A 116 -27.70 -2.84 9.89
C GLY A 116 -27.59 -4.34 10.15
N ALA A 117 -28.60 -5.12 9.82
CA ALA A 117 -28.58 -6.58 9.95
C ALA A 117 -27.78 -7.22 8.80
N VAL A 118 -26.43 -7.18 8.90
CA VAL A 118 -25.50 -7.79 7.95
C VAL A 118 -25.07 -9.15 8.47
N ASP A 119 -25.45 -10.19 7.75
CA ASP A 119 -25.07 -11.59 7.99
C ASP A 119 -24.06 -12.10 6.95
N GLY A 120 -23.69 -13.39 7.04
CA GLY A 120 -22.77 -14.03 6.09
C GLY A 120 -23.29 -14.04 4.66
N ALA A 121 -24.62 -14.13 4.45
CA ALA A 121 -25.21 -14.11 3.11
C ALA A 121 -25.10 -12.72 2.47
N VAL A 122 -25.36 -11.65 3.22
CA VAL A 122 -25.17 -10.25 2.78
C VAL A 122 -23.67 -9.97 2.54
N THR A 123 -22.80 -10.49 3.39
CA THR A 123 -21.35 -10.39 3.21
C THR A 123 -20.90 -11.03 1.90
N ALA A 124 -21.31 -12.26 1.63
CA ALA A 124 -20.99 -12.96 0.38
C ALA A 124 -21.60 -12.28 -0.86
N GLU A 125 -22.79 -11.69 -0.74
CA GLU A 125 -23.42 -10.91 -1.81
C GLU A 125 -22.62 -9.65 -2.13
N ALA A 126 -22.18 -8.91 -1.12
CA ALA A 126 -21.37 -7.70 -1.31
C ALA A 126 -20.05 -8.02 -2.04
N VAL A 127 -19.36 -9.09 -1.66
CA VAL A 127 -18.13 -9.55 -2.33
C VAL A 127 -18.43 -10.02 -3.76
N SER A 128 -19.54 -10.74 -3.99
CA SER A 128 -19.99 -11.13 -5.34
C SER A 128 -20.22 -9.91 -6.23
N LEU A 129 -20.89 -8.87 -5.72
CA LEU A 129 -21.11 -7.63 -6.46
C LEU A 129 -19.80 -6.87 -6.73
N ALA A 130 -18.81 -6.95 -5.84
CA ALA A 130 -17.48 -6.41 -6.08
C ALA A 130 -16.81 -7.11 -7.28
N MET A 131 -16.87 -8.45 -7.34
CA MET A 131 -16.34 -9.22 -8.48
C MET A 131 -17.08 -8.91 -9.78
N GLU A 132 -18.40 -8.82 -9.74
CA GLU A 132 -19.20 -8.45 -10.91
C GLU A 132 -18.88 -7.02 -11.37
N SER A 133 -18.63 -6.11 -10.45
CA SER A 133 -18.23 -4.73 -10.77
C SER A 133 -16.89 -4.69 -11.52
N LEU A 134 -15.93 -5.52 -11.11
CA LEU A 134 -14.66 -5.68 -11.81
C LEU A 134 -14.86 -6.34 -13.20
N ALA A 135 -15.69 -7.38 -13.28
CA ALA A 135 -15.98 -8.06 -14.54
C ALA A 135 -16.64 -7.12 -15.58
N LEU A 136 -17.46 -6.16 -15.14
CA LEU A 136 -18.07 -5.16 -16.01
C LEU A 136 -17.07 -4.21 -16.68
N THR A 137 -15.81 -4.17 -16.23
CA THR A 137 -14.71 -3.44 -16.89
C THR A 137 -14.21 -4.13 -18.16
N GLU A 138 -14.61 -5.40 -18.38
CA GLU A 138 -14.23 -6.24 -19.54
C GLU A 138 -12.70 -6.49 -19.62
N ARG A 139 -12.02 -6.47 -18.46
CA ARG A 139 -10.57 -6.74 -18.33
C ARG A 139 -10.31 -7.91 -17.39
N ASP A 140 -9.13 -8.52 -17.54
CA ASP A 140 -8.66 -9.51 -16.59
C ASP A 140 -8.51 -8.83 -15.22
N PHE A 141 -9.05 -9.47 -14.20
CA PHE A 141 -9.03 -8.94 -12.83
C PHE A 141 -8.70 -10.01 -11.79
N VAL A 142 -8.24 -9.55 -10.65
CA VAL A 142 -8.08 -10.35 -9.43
C VAL A 142 -8.77 -9.62 -8.29
N LEU A 143 -9.57 -10.34 -7.50
CA LEU A 143 -10.04 -9.89 -6.20
C LEU A 143 -9.28 -10.65 -5.11
N GLU A 144 -8.57 -9.92 -4.27
CA GLU A 144 -7.93 -10.44 -3.07
C GLU A 144 -8.84 -10.28 -1.86
N LEU A 145 -8.95 -11.33 -1.06
CA LEU A 145 -9.65 -11.32 0.23
C LEU A 145 -8.68 -11.60 1.37
N SER A 146 -8.93 -10.96 2.50
CA SER A 146 -8.30 -11.23 3.80
C SER A 146 -9.31 -11.04 4.92
N HIS A 147 -8.86 -11.28 6.15
CA HIS A 147 -9.68 -11.07 7.33
C HIS A 147 -8.85 -10.46 8.46
N MET A 148 -9.22 -9.25 8.91
CA MET A 148 -8.48 -8.52 9.96
C MET A 148 -8.40 -9.30 11.27
N GLY A 149 -9.45 -10.06 11.63
CA GLY A 149 -9.48 -10.89 12.81
C GLY A 149 -8.43 -12.02 12.85
N PHE A 150 -7.89 -12.44 11.69
CA PHE A 150 -6.78 -13.38 11.66
C PHE A 150 -5.48 -12.72 12.13
N VAL A 151 -5.16 -11.53 11.62
CA VAL A 151 -3.92 -10.83 11.95
C VAL A 151 -3.95 -10.26 13.37
N THR A 152 -5.08 -9.68 13.80
CA THR A 152 -5.24 -9.21 15.19
C THR A 152 -5.16 -10.38 16.18
N GLY A 153 -5.83 -11.48 15.88
CA GLY A 153 -5.73 -12.72 16.67
C GLY A 153 -4.31 -13.27 16.73
N LEU A 154 -3.55 -13.18 15.63
CA LEU A 154 -2.15 -13.58 15.61
C LEU A 154 -1.30 -12.68 16.52
N PHE A 155 -1.47 -11.34 16.47
CA PHE A 155 -0.76 -10.43 17.38
C PHE A 155 -1.02 -10.77 18.86
N ASP A 156 -2.28 -11.07 19.22
CA ASP A 156 -2.64 -11.47 20.57
C ASP A 156 -2.00 -12.82 20.96
N ALA A 157 -2.02 -13.79 20.04
CA ALA A 157 -1.46 -15.13 20.29
C ALA A 157 0.06 -15.14 20.46
N VAL A 158 0.78 -14.26 19.74
CA VAL A 158 2.25 -14.14 19.88
C VAL A 158 2.67 -13.13 20.96
N GLY A 159 1.72 -12.45 21.60
CA GLY A 159 1.96 -11.46 22.65
C GLY A 159 2.62 -10.19 22.12
N ALA A 160 2.24 -9.73 20.90
CA ALA A 160 2.79 -8.51 20.32
C ALA A 160 2.34 -7.27 21.11
N PRO A 161 3.31 -6.47 21.66
CA PRO A 161 2.99 -5.23 22.35
C PRO A 161 2.25 -4.25 21.45
N GLU A 162 1.30 -3.49 21.99
CA GLU A 162 0.47 -2.55 21.23
C GLU A 162 1.30 -1.55 20.42
N GLU A 163 2.34 -0.99 21.02
CA GLU A 163 3.26 -0.04 20.40
C GLU A 163 4.07 -0.63 19.22
N ALA A 164 4.16 -1.96 19.12
CA ALA A 164 4.86 -2.64 18.04
C ALA A 164 3.93 -3.06 16.90
N ARG A 165 2.61 -3.13 17.13
CA ARG A 165 1.64 -3.70 16.18
C ARG A 165 1.60 -2.95 14.86
N GLU A 166 1.61 -1.63 14.89
CA GLU A 166 1.62 -0.81 13.66
C GLU A 166 2.84 -1.13 12.78
N ARG A 167 4.04 -1.21 13.39
CA ARG A 167 5.28 -1.54 12.68
C ARG A 167 5.24 -2.96 12.10
N LEU A 168 4.76 -3.94 12.87
CA LEU A 168 4.61 -5.32 12.42
C LEU A 168 3.60 -5.40 11.27
N LEU A 169 2.46 -4.71 11.40
CA LEU A 169 1.42 -4.63 10.38
C LEU A 169 1.96 -4.07 9.06
N GLN A 170 2.75 -2.99 9.14
CA GLN A 170 3.39 -2.40 7.96
C GLN A 170 4.31 -3.41 7.26
N CYS A 171 5.14 -4.15 8.01
CA CYS A 171 6.02 -5.16 7.43
C CYS A 171 5.24 -6.32 6.78
N ILE A 172 4.10 -6.73 7.37
CA ILE A 172 3.21 -7.73 6.79
C ILE A 172 2.63 -7.20 5.47
N ARG A 173 2.09 -5.99 5.46
CA ARG A 173 1.50 -5.32 4.29
C ARG A 173 2.47 -5.20 3.12
N ASP A 174 3.73 -4.91 3.41
CA ASP A 174 4.79 -4.75 2.41
C ASP A 174 5.43 -6.08 2.01
N LYS A 175 4.98 -7.22 2.57
CA LYS A 175 5.55 -8.56 2.40
C LYS A 175 7.04 -8.64 2.75
N ASN A 176 7.50 -7.79 3.67
CA ASN A 176 8.89 -7.65 4.05
C ASN A 176 9.25 -8.60 5.20
N ALA A 177 9.47 -9.87 4.89
CA ALA A 177 9.78 -10.90 5.89
C ALA A 177 11.08 -10.60 6.67
N HIS A 178 12.07 -9.97 6.04
CA HIS A 178 13.33 -9.63 6.66
C HIS A 178 13.17 -8.56 7.75
N GLU A 179 12.49 -7.45 7.45
CA GLU A 179 12.21 -6.40 8.44
C GLU A 179 11.19 -6.87 9.48
N LEU A 180 10.26 -7.75 9.10
CA LEU A 180 9.29 -8.34 10.02
C LEU A 180 9.99 -9.15 11.13
N ARG A 181 11.00 -9.97 10.78
CA ARG A 181 11.80 -10.70 11.76
C ARG A 181 12.56 -9.77 12.70
N LYS A 182 13.15 -8.68 12.19
CA LYS A 182 13.82 -7.67 13.00
C LYS A 182 12.85 -6.94 13.93
N ALA A 183 11.71 -6.51 13.41
CA ALA A 183 10.69 -5.83 14.20
C ALA A 183 10.12 -6.74 15.30
N ALA A 184 9.87 -8.02 15.00
CA ALA A 184 9.44 -9.02 15.98
C ALA A 184 10.48 -9.24 17.08
N ALA A 185 11.76 -9.33 16.73
CA ALA A 185 12.85 -9.46 17.70
C ALA A 185 12.98 -8.21 18.58
N ALA A 186 12.88 -7.02 17.99
CA ALA A 186 12.91 -5.74 18.72
C ALA A 186 11.72 -5.60 19.68
N ALA A 187 10.55 -6.16 19.33
CA ALA A 187 9.36 -6.23 20.16
C ALA A 187 9.43 -7.33 21.24
N GLY A 188 10.54 -8.08 21.34
CA GLY A 188 10.72 -9.14 22.32
C GLY A 188 9.93 -10.42 22.02
N LEU A 189 9.44 -10.61 20.79
CA LEU A 189 8.70 -11.79 20.43
C LEU A 189 9.60 -13.03 20.32
N SER A 190 9.03 -14.21 20.63
CA SER A 190 9.76 -15.48 20.47
C SER A 190 10.07 -15.78 19.00
N ALA A 191 11.11 -16.58 18.73
CA ALA A 191 11.45 -17.03 17.38
C ALA A 191 10.25 -17.72 16.69
N ARG A 192 9.44 -18.48 17.43
CA ARG A 192 8.21 -19.11 16.92
C ARG A 192 7.14 -18.08 16.55
N GLY A 193 6.99 -17.01 17.36
CA GLY A 193 6.07 -15.91 17.06
C GLY A 193 6.49 -15.13 15.81
N ALA A 194 7.78 -14.82 15.70
CA ALA A 194 8.34 -14.18 14.52
C ALA A 194 8.14 -15.03 13.24
N ASP A 195 8.34 -16.37 13.34
CA ASP A 195 8.10 -17.28 12.22
C ASP A 195 6.62 -17.33 11.80
N ALA A 196 5.70 -17.36 12.77
CA ALA A 196 4.26 -17.32 12.49
C ALA A 196 3.84 -16.05 11.75
N LEU A 197 4.38 -14.88 12.15
CA LEU A 197 4.15 -13.61 11.46
C LEU A 197 4.69 -13.64 10.03
N CYS A 198 5.92 -14.12 9.82
CA CYS A 198 6.53 -14.21 8.49
C CYS A 198 5.76 -15.14 7.57
N ARG A 199 5.38 -16.31 8.06
CA ARG A 199 4.55 -17.26 7.30
C ARG A 199 3.20 -16.66 6.92
N THR A 200 2.56 -15.91 7.81
CA THR A 200 1.30 -15.22 7.50
C THR A 200 1.48 -14.19 6.38
N ALA A 201 2.56 -13.42 6.38
CA ALA A 201 2.87 -12.45 5.31
C ALA A 201 3.08 -13.11 3.93
N GLU A 202 3.46 -14.38 3.89
CA GLU A 202 3.69 -15.17 2.67
C GLU A 202 2.43 -15.91 2.20
N LEU A 203 1.39 -16.04 3.05
CA LEU A 203 0.17 -16.75 2.72
C LEU A 203 -0.71 -15.97 1.74
N ASN A 204 -0.56 -16.26 0.47
CA ASN A 204 -1.39 -15.71 -0.60
C ASN A 204 -1.50 -16.69 -1.77
N GLY A 205 -2.64 -16.73 -2.46
CA GLY A 205 -2.87 -17.64 -3.60
C GLY A 205 -4.30 -18.10 -3.77
N PRO A 206 -4.53 -19.25 -4.41
CA PRO A 206 -5.83 -19.89 -4.50
C PRO A 206 -6.41 -20.13 -3.11
N TRP A 207 -7.68 -19.84 -2.93
CA TRP A 207 -8.30 -19.79 -1.61
C TRP A 207 -8.23 -21.10 -0.83
N GLU A 208 -8.42 -22.24 -1.49
CA GLU A 208 -8.35 -23.56 -0.86
C GLU A 208 -6.96 -23.85 -0.30
N GLN A 209 -5.91 -23.50 -1.07
CA GLN A 209 -4.53 -23.73 -0.66
C GLN A 209 -4.15 -22.84 0.53
N VAL A 210 -4.54 -21.56 0.47
CA VAL A 210 -4.24 -20.60 1.54
C VAL A 210 -4.96 -21.00 2.82
N LEU A 211 -6.23 -21.39 2.78
CA LEU A 211 -6.96 -21.86 3.95
C LEU A 211 -6.30 -23.11 4.57
N ALA A 212 -5.94 -24.10 3.75
CA ALA A 212 -5.27 -25.30 4.23
C ALA A 212 -3.91 -25.01 4.89
N GLN A 213 -3.18 -24.00 4.39
CA GLN A 213 -1.90 -23.58 4.98
C GLN A 213 -2.07 -22.68 6.22
N ALA A 214 -3.18 -21.95 6.32
CA ALA A 214 -3.47 -21.07 7.44
C ALA A 214 -4.06 -21.81 8.66
N GLU A 215 -4.78 -22.91 8.45
CA GLU A 215 -5.38 -23.70 9.54
C GLU A 215 -4.38 -24.08 10.64
N PRO A 216 -3.19 -24.64 10.35
CA PRO A 216 -2.21 -24.98 11.38
C PRO A 216 -1.57 -23.76 12.05
N LEU A 217 -1.78 -22.54 11.51
CA LEU A 217 -1.33 -21.28 12.09
C LEU A 217 -2.38 -20.62 12.98
N ALA A 218 -3.62 -21.14 13.02
CA ALA A 218 -4.66 -20.62 13.89
C ALA A 218 -4.37 -20.99 15.35
N LEU A 219 -3.85 -20.04 16.11
CA LEU A 219 -3.36 -20.25 17.49
C LEU A 219 -4.44 -19.96 18.55
N ASN A 220 -5.56 -19.33 18.18
CA ASN A 220 -6.65 -18.97 19.08
C ASN A 220 -8.01 -18.97 18.36
N ALA A 221 -9.09 -18.80 19.14
CA ALA A 221 -10.46 -18.81 18.62
C ALA A 221 -10.75 -17.68 17.60
N PRO A 222 -10.32 -16.42 17.79
CA PRO A 222 -10.52 -15.36 16.79
C PRO A 222 -9.93 -15.71 15.41
N MET A 223 -8.73 -16.31 15.36
CA MET A 223 -8.14 -16.75 14.09
C MET A 223 -8.95 -17.87 13.45
N GLY A 224 -9.44 -18.84 14.24
CA GLY A 224 -10.32 -19.91 13.76
C GLY A 224 -11.64 -19.38 13.19
N THR A 225 -12.25 -18.39 13.84
CA THR A 225 -13.46 -17.72 13.37
C THR A 225 -13.21 -17.01 12.04
N ALA A 226 -12.11 -16.28 11.93
CA ALA A 226 -11.72 -15.59 10.69
C ALA A 226 -11.56 -16.54 9.50
N LEU A 227 -10.93 -17.71 9.71
CA LEU A 227 -10.79 -18.74 8.67
C LEU A 227 -12.15 -19.36 8.29
N THR A 228 -13.06 -19.51 9.25
CA THR A 228 -14.40 -20.02 8.99
C THR A 228 -15.20 -19.05 8.14
N GLU A 229 -15.21 -17.76 8.48
CA GLU A 229 -15.89 -16.71 7.70
C GLU A 229 -15.31 -16.59 6.28
N LEU A 230 -13.98 -16.64 6.12
CA LEU A 230 -13.35 -16.67 4.79
C LEU A 230 -13.81 -17.89 3.98
N ARG A 231 -13.86 -19.08 4.59
CA ARG A 231 -14.30 -20.30 3.92
C ARG A 231 -15.75 -20.21 3.47
N GLU A 232 -16.64 -19.70 4.32
CA GLU A 232 -18.05 -19.54 4.00
C GLU A 232 -18.27 -18.59 2.81
N VAL A 233 -17.57 -17.46 2.80
CA VAL A 233 -17.65 -16.49 1.68
C VAL A 233 -17.08 -17.10 0.40
N CYS A 234 -15.91 -17.75 0.44
CA CYS A 234 -15.32 -18.38 -0.73
C CYS A 234 -16.21 -19.51 -1.30
N ALA A 235 -16.80 -20.34 -0.45
CA ALA A 235 -17.73 -21.39 -0.86
C ALA A 235 -19.00 -20.82 -1.50
N ALA A 236 -19.53 -19.70 -0.98
CA ALA A 236 -20.67 -19.02 -1.58
C ALA A 236 -20.35 -18.45 -2.96
N LEU A 237 -19.14 -17.93 -3.17
CA LEU A 237 -18.65 -17.45 -4.47
C LEU A 237 -18.39 -18.60 -5.45
N GLU A 238 -17.89 -19.75 -4.97
CA GLU A 238 -17.72 -20.96 -5.76
C GLU A 238 -19.07 -21.45 -6.31
N GLY A 239 -20.08 -21.50 -5.45
CA GLY A 239 -21.45 -21.83 -5.87
C GLY A 239 -22.03 -20.92 -6.94
N ARG A 240 -21.45 -19.72 -7.12
CA ARG A 240 -21.80 -18.77 -8.18
C ARG A 240 -20.86 -18.81 -9.39
N GLY A 241 -19.83 -19.68 -9.38
CA GLY A 241 -18.82 -19.78 -10.44
C GLY A 241 -17.84 -18.59 -10.49
N GLN A 242 -17.62 -17.90 -9.36
CA GLN A 242 -16.84 -16.65 -9.31
C GLN A 242 -15.45 -16.81 -8.71
N THR A 243 -14.88 -18.02 -8.61
CA THR A 243 -13.60 -18.25 -7.93
C THR A 243 -12.35 -18.14 -8.80
N ALA A 244 -12.48 -18.12 -10.13
CA ALA A 244 -11.33 -18.09 -11.04
C ALA A 244 -10.39 -16.89 -10.80
N SER A 245 -10.97 -15.71 -10.54
CA SER A 245 -10.24 -14.46 -10.26
C SER A 245 -10.14 -14.14 -8.76
N LEU A 246 -10.53 -15.10 -7.89
CA LEU A 246 -10.48 -14.93 -6.43
C LEU A 246 -9.15 -15.42 -5.88
N ARG A 247 -8.55 -14.66 -4.97
CA ARG A 247 -7.34 -15.04 -4.22
C ARG A 247 -7.52 -14.70 -2.75
N LEU A 248 -6.92 -15.48 -1.86
CA LEU A 248 -6.70 -15.06 -0.49
C LEU A 248 -5.29 -14.50 -0.34
N ASP A 249 -5.16 -13.43 0.42
CA ASP A 249 -3.87 -12.86 0.80
C ASP A 249 -3.93 -12.37 2.25
N LEU A 250 -3.40 -13.16 3.19
CA LEU A 250 -3.43 -12.81 4.62
C LEU A 250 -2.48 -11.66 4.98
N SER A 251 -1.66 -11.18 4.03
CA SER A 251 -0.91 -9.94 4.16
C SER A 251 -1.71 -8.69 3.75
N LEU A 252 -2.89 -8.89 3.13
CA LEU A 252 -3.81 -7.79 2.85
C LEU A 252 -4.42 -7.33 4.17
N VAL A 253 -3.82 -6.31 4.75
CA VAL A 253 -4.24 -5.69 6.00
C VAL A 253 -4.44 -4.20 5.78
N ASN A 254 -5.45 -3.66 6.41
CA ASN A 254 -5.79 -2.25 6.38
C ASN A 254 -5.63 -1.65 7.79
N ASP A 255 -6.08 -0.41 7.94
CA ASP A 255 -6.12 0.24 9.23
C ASP A 255 -6.98 -0.57 10.20
N LEU A 256 -6.39 -0.97 11.35
CA LEU A 256 -7.04 -1.77 12.38
C LEU A 256 -8.23 -1.06 13.01
N ASP A 257 -8.23 0.27 13.00
CA ASP A 257 -9.30 1.06 13.60
C ASP A 257 -10.55 1.15 12.69
N TYR A 258 -10.36 0.95 11.37
CA TYR A 258 -11.45 1.07 10.40
C TYR A 258 -12.14 -0.27 10.10
N TYR A 259 -11.37 -1.30 9.76
CA TYR A 259 -11.90 -2.62 9.40
C TYR A 259 -11.69 -3.65 10.50
N ASN A 260 -12.74 -4.41 10.82
CA ASN A 260 -12.70 -5.40 11.89
C ASN A 260 -12.89 -6.85 11.43
N GLY A 261 -13.34 -7.07 10.20
CA GLY A 261 -13.66 -8.38 9.64
C GLY A 261 -13.02 -8.61 8.28
N LEU A 262 -13.81 -9.06 7.34
CA LEU A 262 -13.40 -9.28 5.95
C LEU A 262 -12.90 -7.96 5.32
N VAL A 263 -11.79 -8.03 4.58
CA VAL A 263 -11.27 -6.94 3.73
C VAL A 263 -10.94 -7.48 2.35
N PHE A 264 -11.11 -6.63 1.32
CA PHE A 264 -10.84 -7.04 -0.04
C PHE A 264 -10.39 -5.88 -0.92
N GLN A 265 -9.59 -6.24 -1.94
CA GLN A 265 -9.11 -5.29 -2.94
C GLN A 265 -9.19 -5.93 -4.33
N GLY A 266 -9.62 -5.12 -5.29
CA GLY A 266 -9.73 -5.51 -6.68
C GLY A 266 -8.67 -4.84 -7.54
N TYR A 267 -8.06 -5.63 -8.43
CA TYR A 267 -7.02 -5.19 -9.35
C TYR A 267 -7.40 -5.53 -10.78
N LEU A 268 -7.02 -4.66 -11.70
CA LEU A 268 -7.17 -4.88 -13.13
C LEU A 268 -5.82 -5.00 -13.80
N GLN A 269 -5.70 -5.87 -14.78
CA GLN A 269 -4.50 -5.98 -15.58
C GLN A 269 -4.24 -4.67 -16.33
N GLY A 270 -3.01 -4.15 -16.19
CA GLY A 270 -2.61 -2.86 -16.78
C GLY A 270 -2.89 -1.63 -15.94
N VAL A 271 -3.45 -1.78 -14.73
CA VAL A 271 -3.57 -0.70 -13.73
C VAL A 271 -2.58 -0.93 -12.58
N SER A 272 -1.84 0.09 -12.19
CA SER A 272 -0.72 -0.03 -11.23
C SER A 272 -1.15 -0.32 -9.79
N GLY A 273 -2.38 -0.01 -9.40
CA GLY A 273 -2.87 -0.16 -8.03
C GLY A 273 -4.26 -0.77 -7.96
N ALA A 274 -4.76 -0.95 -6.74
CA ALA A 274 -6.12 -1.42 -6.51
C ALA A 274 -7.14 -0.41 -7.03
N VAL A 275 -8.06 -0.88 -7.89
CA VAL A 275 -9.16 -0.09 -8.45
C VAL A 275 -10.44 -0.21 -7.63
N LEU A 276 -10.53 -1.22 -6.76
CA LEU A 276 -11.65 -1.45 -5.86
C LEU A 276 -11.12 -1.75 -4.46
N ARG A 277 -11.71 -1.17 -3.44
CA ARG A 277 -11.40 -1.45 -2.04
C ARG A 277 -12.66 -1.55 -1.23
N GLY A 278 -12.73 -2.54 -0.33
CA GLY A 278 -13.88 -2.75 0.53
C GLY A 278 -13.58 -3.61 1.74
N GLY A 279 -14.59 -3.78 2.59
CA GLY A 279 -14.49 -4.62 3.78
C GLY A 279 -15.62 -4.37 4.78
N GLN A 280 -15.56 -5.09 5.91
CA GLN A 280 -16.46 -4.93 7.04
C GLN A 280 -15.95 -3.85 7.99
N TYR A 281 -16.82 -2.91 8.32
CA TYR A 281 -16.52 -1.75 9.17
C TYR A 281 -17.57 -1.57 10.28
N ASP A 282 -17.87 -2.66 10.99
CA ASP A 282 -18.85 -2.69 12.07
C ASP A 282 -18.63 -1.60 13.14
N PRO A 283 -17.37 -1.26 13.57
CA PRO A 283 -17.13 -0.23 14.58
C PRO A 283 -17.67 1.15 14.18
N LEU A 284 -17.61 1.49 12.90
CA LEU A 284 -18.19 2.74 12.39
C LEU A 284 -19.72 2.70 12.41
N ALA A 285 -20.31 1.59 11.98
CA ALA A 285 -21.77 1.44 11.98
C ALA A 285 -22.35 1.45 13.39
N GLU A 286 -21.71 0.76 14.32
CA GLU A 286 -22.13 0.64 15.72
C GLU A 286 -22.10 1.99 16.44
N GLN A 287 -21.18 2.90 16.11
CA GLN A 287 -21.11 4.24 16.68
C GLN A 287 -22.39 5.04 16.45
N PHE A 288 -23.05 4.87 15.30
CA PHE A 288 -24.28 5.56 14.96
C PHE A 288 -25.53 4.73 15.20
N ARG A 289 -25.41 3.40 15.21
CA ARG A 289 -26.53 2.45 15.37
C ARG A 289 -26.08 1.25 16.20
N PRO A 290 -26.38 1.21 17.51
CA PRO A 290 -26.00 0.10 18.38
C PRO A 290 -26.42 -1.26 17.79
N GLY A 291 -25.49 -2.20 17.74
CA GLY A 291 -25.70 -3.55 17.20
C GLY A 291 -25.72 -3.66 15.67
N ALA A 292 -25.50 -2.56 14.94
CA ALA A 292 -25.39 -2.60 13.48
C ALA A 292 -24.03 -3.13 13.03
N ARG A 293 -24.04 -3.95 11.99
CA ARG A 293 -22.87 -4.34 11.23
C ARG A 293 -22.86 -3.65 9.88
N ALA A 294 -21.72 -3.60 9.22
CA ALA A 294 -21.62 -2.97 7.92
C ALA A 294 -20.55 -3.61 7.04
N ILE A 295 -20.84 -3.67 5.74
CA ILE A 295 -19.89 -4.05 4.69
C ILE A 295 -20.15 -3.22 3.44
N GLY A 296 -19.08 -2.80 2.77
CA GLY A 296 -19.21 -2.05 1.53
C GLY A 296 -17.91 -2.01 0.75
N PHE A 297 -17.97 -1.38 -0.42
CA PHE A 297 -16.78 -1.12 -1.23
C PHE A 297 -16.93 0.11 -2.10
N ALA A 298 -15.80 0.66 -2.54
CA ALA A 298 -15.68 1.70 -3.55
C ALA A 298 -14.86 1.22 -4.74
N LEU A 299 -15.36 1.43 -5.96
CA LEU A 299 -14.63 1.33 -7.22
C LEU A 299 -14.19 2.74 -7.64
N TYR A 300 -12.88 2.93 -7.88
CA TYR A 300 -12.28 4.21 -8.24
C TYR A 300 -12.30 4.40 -9.75
N LEU A 301 -13.19 5.26 -10.22
CA LEU A 301 -13.42 5.46 -11.66
C LEU A 301 -12.27 6.20 -12.34
N ASP A 302 -11.58 7.11 -11.64
CA ASP A 302 -10.42 7.82 -12.19
C ASP A 302 -9.26 6.87 -12.55
N ALA A 303 -9.10 5.76 -11.80
CA ALA A 303 -8.09 4.75 -12.10
C ALA A 303 -8.32 4.07 -13.47
N LEU A 304 -9.53 4.21 -14.01
CA LEU A 304 -9.96 3.61 -15.28
C LEU A 304 -9.86 4.58 -16.47
N GLU A 305 -9.72 5.89 -16.24
CA GLU A 305 -9.72 6.91 -17.32
C GLU A 305 -8.56 6.75 -18.32
N ASN A 306 -7.41 6.28 -17.86
CA ASN A 306 -6.21 6.18 -18.68
C ASN A 306 -5.98 4.79 -19.28
N LEU A 307 -6.92 3.86 -19.11
CA LEU A 307 -6.75 2.48 -19.59
C LEU A 307 -6.68 2.35 -21.11
N ASP A 308 -7.37 3.23 -21.82
CA ASP A 308 -7.39 3.23 -23.30
C ASP A 308 -6.19 3.98 -23.90
N ALA A 309 -5.53 4.85 -23.10
CA ALA A 309 -4.36 5.62 -23.53
C ALA A 309 -3.03 4.85 -23.34
N ALA A 310 -2.98 3.90 -22.43
CA ALA A 310 -1.85 2.99 -22.28
C ALA A 310 -1.93 1.93 -23.37
N GLY A 311 -1.37 2.24 -24.55
CA GLY A 311 -1.36 1.36 -25.70
C GLY A 311 -0.94 -0.06 -25.34
N SER A 312 -1.75 -1.02 -25.77
CA SER A 312 -1.65 -2.46 -25.54
C SER A 312 -0.41 -3.13 -26.19
N ASP A 313 0.58 -2.36 -26.62
CA ASP A 313 1.70 -2.84 -27.46
C ASP A 313 2.97 -3.26 -26.71
N ALA A 314 3.00 -3.21 -25.38
CA ALA A 314 4.09 -3.85 -24.66
C ALA A 314 3.89 -5.38 -24.71
N PRO A 315 4.91 -6.19 -25.12
CA PRO A 315 4.81 -7.64 -25.10
C PRO A 315 4.39 -8.08 -23.68
N ARG A 316 3.17 -8.62 -23.55
CA ARG A 316 2.52 -8.99 -22.28
C ARG A 316 3.30 -10.04 -21.46
N GLU A 317 4.30 -10.69 -22.08
CA GLU A 317 5.06 -11.80 -21.50
C GLU A 317 6.36 -11.40 -20.81
N MET A 318 6.91 -10.19 -21.06
CA MET A 318 8.21 -9.80 -20.51
C MET A 318 8.06 -9.14 -19.15
N LEU A 319 8.97 -9.47 -18.24
CA LEU A 319 9.12 -8.81 -16.93
C LEU A 319 9.90 -7.49 -17.11
N SER A 320 9.28 -6.38 -16.81
CA SER A 320 9.88 -5.04 -16.90
C SER A 320 10.60 -4.70 -15.59
N VAL A 321 11.89 -4.37 -15.68
CA VAL A 321 12.76 -4.13 -14.53
C VAL A 321 13.32 -2.71 -14.58
N ALA A 322 13.04 -1.91 -13.55
CA ALA A 322 13.68 -0.62 -13.34
C ALA A 322 15.08 -0.82 -12.74
N LEU A 323 16.13 -0.59 -13.55
CA LEU A 323 17.51 -0.77 -13.16
C LEU A 323 18.14 0.60 -12.83
N PRO A 324 18.69 0.81 -11.61
CA PRO A 324 19.33 2.06 -11.27
C PRO A 324 20.63 2.27 -12.08
N LYS A 325 20.89 3.52 -12.50
CA LYS A 325 22.17 3.88 -13.12
C LYS A 325 23.27 4.08 -12.08
N GLY A 326 24.54 3.88 -12.49
CA GLY A 326 25.74 4.13 -11.69
C GLY A 326 26.15 2.91 -10.87
N ARG A 327 27.07 3.09 -9.92
CA ARG A 327 27.76 2.00 -9.18
C ARG A 327 26.84 0.94 -8.59
N LEU A 328 25.68 1.34 -8.08
CA LEU A 328 24.68 0.37 -7.60
C LEU A 328 24.10 -0.43 -8.77
N GLY A 329 23.80 0.26 -9.88
CA GLY A 329 23.26 -0.37 -11.07
C GLY A 329 24.18 -1.45 -11.66
N ASP A 330 25.48 -1.18 -11.69
CA ASP A 330 26.48 -2.16 -12.17
C ASP A 330 26.45 -3.41 -11.31
N LYS A 331 26.49 -3.28 -9.97
CA LYS A 331 26.38 -4.40 -9.03
C LYS A 331 25.06 -5.17 -9.15
N VAL A 332 23.95 -4.45 -9.34
CA VAL A 332 22.62 -5.05 -9.53
C VAL A 332 22.57 -5.82 -10.86
N TYR A 333 23.16 -5.24 -11.90
CA TYR A 333 23.24 -5.91 -13.19
C TYR A 333 24.07 -7.20 -13.12
N ASP A 334 25.21 -7.17 -12.43
CA ASP A 334 26.06 -8.36 -12.21
C ASP A 334 25.28 -9.44 -11.45
N LEU A 335 24.53 -9.06 -10.40
CA LEU A 335 23.69 -9.98 -9.65
C LEU A 335 22.61 -10.64 -10.53
N LEU A 336 21.90 -9.84 -11.33
CA LEU A 336 20.86 -10.33 -12.26
C LEU A 336 21.45 -11.20 -13.36
N SER A 337 22.65 -10.85 -13.86
CA SER A 337 23.36 -11.64 -14.86
C SER A 337 23.79 -12.99 -14.31
N GLY A 338 24.21 -13.05 -13.03
CA GLY A 338 24.59 -14.27 -12.34
C GLY A 338 23.45 -15.30 -12.23
N VAL A 339 22.19 -14.85 -12.25
CA VAL A 339 21.00 -15.73 -12.23
C VAL A 339 20.39 -15.96 -13.62
N GLY A 340 21.14 -15.63 -14.71
CA GLY A 340 20.71 -15.85 -16.09
C GLY A 340 19.79 -14.78 -16.67
N CYS A 341 19.70 -13.62 -16.01
CA CYS A 341 18.86 -12.50 -16.42
C CYS A 341 19.66 -11.37 -17.12
N GLY A 342 20.96 -11.56 -17.39
CA GLY A 342 21.81 -10.59 -18.07
C GLY A 342 21.30 -10.22 -19.46
N CYS A 343 21.64 -9.01 -19.90
CA CYS A 343 21.32 -8.54 -21.25
C CYS A 343 22.31 -9.08 -22.27
N PRO A 344 21.95 -9.15 -23.56
CA PRO A 344 22.90 -9.39 -24.64
C PRO A 344 24.04 -8.37 -24.65
N GLU A 345 25.16 -8.71 -25.31
CA GLU A 345 26.32 -7.86 -25.44
C GLU A 345 26.00 -6.40 -25.78
N GLY A 346 26.64 -5.46 -25.09
CA GLY A 346 26.50 -4.01 -25.34
C GLY A 346 25.73 -3.22 -24.30
N TYR A 347 25.34 -3.81 -23.15
CA TYR A 347 24.67 -3.06 -22.07
C TYR A 347 25.52 -1.90 -21.53
N ALA A 348 26.79 -2.14 -21.22
CA ALA A 348 27.69 -1.16 -20.57
C ALA A 348 28.02 0.05 -21.46
N ASP A 349 28.10 -0.15 -22.78
CA ASP A 349 28.47 0.87 -23.76
C ASP A 349 27.27 1.53 -24.47
N SER A 350 26.06 1.08 -24.13
CA SER A 350 24.84 1.55 -24.79
C SER A 350 24.28 2.82 -24.14
N ARG A 351 23.96 3.83 -24.97
CA ARG A 351 23.15 5.00 -24.55
C ARG A 351 21.64 4.71 -24.56
N ARG A 352 21.24 3.46 -24.84
CA ARG A 352 19.83 3.06 -24.83
C ARG A 352 19.29 3.12 -23.42
N LEU A 353 18.07 3.63 -23.27
CA LEU A 353 17.35 3.66 -21.99
C LEU A 353 16.52 2.42 -21.75
N VAL A 354 16.28 1.64 -22.80
CA VAL A 354 15.53 0.38 -22.78
C VAL A 354 16.38 -0.69 -23.45
N VAL A 355 16.56 -1.80 -22.75
CA VAL A 355 17.31 -2.97 -23.24
C VAL A 355 16.50 -4.22 -22.96
N GLU A 356 16.39 -5.12 -23.94
CA GLU A 356 15.58 -6.33 -23.86
C GLU A 356 16.45 -7.59 -23.95
N ASN A 357 16.06 -8.59 -23.15
CA ASN A 357 16.54 -9.96 -23.28
C ASN A 357 15.32 -10.90 -23.49
N PRO A 358 14.89 -11.12 -24.74
CA PRO A 358 13.74 -11.98 -25.02
C PRO A 358 13.93 -13.43 -24.56
N ALA A 359 15.17 -13.94 -24.55
CA ALA A 359 15.47 -15.31 -24.11
C ALA A 359 15.22 -15.50 -22.61
N ALA A 360 15.47 -14.46 -21.80
CA ALA A 360 15.16 -14.44 -20.37
C ALA A 360 13.76 -13.91 -20.07
N GLY A 361 13.03 -13.39 -21.05
CA GLY A 361 11.73 -12.75 -20.86
C GLY A 361 11.81 -11.46 -20.05
N ILE A 362 12.90 -10.67 -20.18
CA ILE A 362 13.13 -9.48 -19.36
C ILE A 362 13.40 -8.25 -20.23
N ARG A 363 12.82 -7.11 -19.79
CA ARG A 363 13.07 -5.78 -20.33
C ARG A 363 13.59 -4.89 -19.21
N TYR A 364 14.72 -4.22 -19.41
CA TYR A 364 15.32 -3.27 -18.49
C TYR A 364 15.06 -1.82 -18.87
N PHE A 365 14.69 -1.00 -17.89
CA PHE A 365 14.66 0.45 -17.99
C PHE A 365 15.78 1.04 -17.15
N LEU A 366 16.66 1.85 -17.77
CA LEU A 366 17.80 2.47 -17.12
C LEU A 366 17.39 3.84 -16.56
N VAL A 367 17.14 3.91 -15.26
CA VAL A 367 16.62 5.09 -14.58
C VAL A 367 17.58 5.61 -13.51
N LYS A 368 17.39 6.84 -13.03
CA LYS A 368 18.13 7.32 -11.85
C LYS A 368 17.71 6.51 -10.63
N PRO A 369 18.63 6.24 -9.66
CA PRO A 369 18.27 5.52 -8.44
C PRO A 369 17.07 6.11 -7.68
N SER A 370 16.96 7.46 -7.62
CA SER A 370 15.83 8.17 -7.00
C SER A 370 14.49 7.88 -7.64
N ASP A 371 14.47 7.45 -8.89
CA ASP A 371 13.26 7.35 -9.70
C ASP A 371 12.74 5.90 -9.78
N VAL A 372 13.56 4.90 -9.38
CA VAL A 372 13.19 3.48 -9.45
C VAL A 372 11.85 3.22 -8.75
N GLY A 373 11.68 3.74 -7.52
CA GLY A 373 10.46 3.53 -6.74
C GLY A 373 9.19 4.00 -7.48
N ILE A 374 9.22 5.18 -8.08
CA ILE A 374 8.05 5.72 -8.78
C ILE A 374 7.75 4.99 -10.09
N TYR A 375 8.78 4.51 -10.83
CA TYR A 375 8.55 3.69 -12.02
C TYR A 375 7.87 2.36 -11.69
N VAL A 376 8.23 1.76 -10.55
CA VAL A 376 7.61 0.52 -10.07
C VAL A 376 6.21 0.82 -9.51
N GLU A 377 6.05 1.81 -8.64
CA GLU A 377 4.76 2.19 -8.07
C GLU A 377 3.70 2.49 -9.15
N ARG A 378 4.12 3.20 -10.21
CA ARG A 378 3.24 3.56 -11.31
C ARG A 378 3.02 2.46 -12.35
N GLY A 379 3.64 1.28 -12.17
CA GLY A 379 3.49 0.13 -13.07
C GLY A 379 4.18 0.28 -14.43
N ALA A 380 5.03 1.30 -14.60
CA ALA A 380 5.91 1.39 -15.77
C ALA A 380 6.98 0.31 -15.77
N ALA A 381 7.40 -0.12 -14.59
CA ALA A 381 8.18 -1.32 -14.36
C ALA A 381 7.44 -2.26 -13.40
N ASP A 382 7.57 -3.57 -13.63
CA ASP A 382 6.96 -4.60 -12.76
C ASP A 382 7.74 -4.74 -11.45
N ILE A 383 9.06 -4.67 -11.55
CA ILE A 383 10.00 -4.76 -10.43
C ILE A 383 11.12 -3.74 -10.57
N GLY A 384 11.86 -3.52 -9.49
CA GLY A 384 13.06 -2.70 -9.49
C GLY A 384 13.98 -3.02 -8.33
N ILE A 385 15.23 -2.53 -8.38
CA ILE A 385 16.15 -2.65 -7.25
C ILE A 385 16.61 -1.24 -6.86
N VAL A 386 16.41 -0.88 -5.60
CA VAL A 386 16.61 0.47 -5.10
C VAL A 386 17.10 0.47 -3.65
N GLY A 387 17.85 1.49 -3.24
CA GLY A 387 18.29 1.64 -1.85
C GLY A 387 17.14 1.83 -0.88
N LYS A 388 17.24 1.25 0.31
CA LYS A 388 16.25 1.39 1.40
C LYS A 388 16.02 2.86 1.80
N ASP A 389 17.04 3.70 1.71
CA ASP A 389 16.99 5.15 1.92
C ASP A 389 15.99 5.83 0.98
N ILE A 390 16.04 5.49 -0.30
CA ILE A 390 15.14 6.07 -1.31
C ILE A 390 13.71 5.60 -1.09
N LEU A 391 13.50 4.31 -0.74
CA LEU A 391 12.17 3.80 -0.40
C LEU A 391 11.59 4.49 0.82
N ALA A 392 12.37 4.62 1.89
CA ALA A 392 11.93 5.26 3.12
C ALA A 392 11.63 6.75 2.92
N GLU A 393 12.42 7.44 2.07
CA GLU A 393 12.20 8.84 1.77
C GLU A 393 10.98 9.06 0.87
N SER A 394 10.82 8.27 -0.21
CA SER A 394 9.68 8.41 -1.14
C SER A 394 8.38 7.87 -0.54
N GLY A 395 8.45 6.80 0.23
CA GLY A 395 7.29 6.09 0.73
C GLY A 395 6.43 5.48 -0.38
N ALA A 396 7.08 5.03 -1.47
CA ALA A 396 6.42 4.40 -2.60
C ALA A 396 5.59 3.17 -2.17
N ASP A 397 4.37 3.06 -2.69
CA ASP A 397 3.44 1.95 -2.40
C ASP A 397 3.77 0.71 -3.25
N VAL A 398 4.78 -0.06 -2.80
CA VAL A 398 5.33 -1.24 -3.47
C VAL A 398 5.53 -2.39 -2.48
N TYR A 399 5.63 -3.62 -2.99
CA TYR A 399 6.14 -4.74 -2.18
C TYR A 399 7.67 -4.69 -2.09
N GLU A 400 8.23 -4.97 -0.92
CA GLU A 400 9.66 -5.09 -0.66
C GLU A 400 10.02 -6.57 -0.47
N LEU A 401 10.33 -7.26 -1.57
CA LEU A 401 10.38 -8.73 -1.61
C LEU A 401 11.71 -9.33 -1.10
N LEU A 402 12.85 -8.64 -1.30
CA LEU A 402 14.15 -9.18 -0.95
C LEU A 402 15.14 -8.08 -0.57
N ASP A 403 15.94 -8.32 0.49
CA ASP A 403 17.16 -7.57 0.77
C ASP A 403 18.33 -8.20 0.00
N THR A 404 18.81 -7.50 -1.02
CA THR A 404 19.92 -8.03 -1.84
C THR A 404 21.28 -7.97 -1.15
N GLY A 405 21.39 -7.29 -0.03
CA GLY A 405 22.65 -7.06 0.67
C GLY A 405 23.65 -6.16 -0.06
N LEU A 406 23.30 -5.66 -1.27
CA LEU A 406 24.15 -4.77 -2.04
C LEU A 406 24.13 -3.35 -1.48
N GLY A 407 25.23 -2.61 -1.65
CA GLY A 407 25.31 -1.20 -1.29
C GLY A 407 25.09 -0.92 0.19
N ARG A 408 25.57 -1.81 1.07
CA ARG A 408 25.41 -1.65 2.53
C ARG A 408 26.02 -0.34 3.02
N CYS A 409 25.20 0.45 3.69
CA CYS A 409 25.56 1.69 4.37
C CYS A 409 24.57 1.93 5.52
N ARG A 410 24.60 3.10 6.12
CA ARG A 410 23.74 3.42 7.26
C ARG A 410 23.30 4.88 7.24
N MET A 411 22.09 5.15 7.65
CA MET A 411 21.59 6.50 7.90
C MET A 411 22.05 6.93 9.30
N CYS A 412 22.67 8.10 9.37
CA CYS A 412 23.25 8.62 10.59
C CYS A 412 22.85 10.06 10.84
N VAL A 413 22.81 10.42 12.12
CA VAL A 413 22.98 11.81 12.55
C VAL A 413 24.47 12.06 12.70
N ALA A 414 24.98 13.10 12.07
CA ALA A 414 26.37 13.52 12.20
C ALA A 414 26.47 15.04 12.42
N GLY A 415 27.55 15.49 13.03
CA GLY A 415 27.75 16.90 13.35
C GLY A 415 29.16 17.21 13.80
N PRO A 416 29.47 18.45 14.20
CA PRO A 416 30.76 18.85 14.75
C PRO A 416 31.19 17.95 15.91
N LYS A 417 32.51 17.78 16.10
CA LYS A 417 33.06 16.89 17.13
C LYS A 417 32.67 17.32 18.56
N ASP A 418 32.47 18.61 18.76
CA ASP A 418 32.10 19.27 20.03
C ASP A 418 30.59 19.50 20.15
N PHE A 419 29.79 19.04 19.16
CA PHE A 419 28.33 19.22 19.22
C PHE A 419 27.73 18.58 20.47
N ALA A 420 26.94 19.39 21.19
CA ALA A 420 26.06 18.98 22.28
C ALA A 420 24.64 19.48 21.98
N ASP A 421 23.67 18.57 22.04
CA ASP A 421 22.27 18.94 21.81
C ASP A 421 21.73 19.76 22.98
N ASP A 422 21.02 20.84 22.65
CA ASP A 422 20.27 21.66 23.60
C ASP A 422 18.76 21.46 23.34
N PRO A 423 18.07 20.68 24.19
CA PRO A 423 16.64 20.45 24.05
C PRO A 423 15.78 21.71 24.15
N GLY A 424 16.34 22.81 24.73
CA GLY A 424 15.63 24.09 24.91
C GLY A 424 15.49 24.90 23.62
N ARG A 425 16.12 24.51 22.51
CA ARG A 425 16.04 25.19 21.23
C ARG A 425 15.70 24.23 20.11
N THR A 426 15.08 24.75 19.03
CA THR A 426 14.82 23.98 17.81
C THR A 426 16.15 23.58 17.16
N LEU A 427 16.33 22.28 16.87
CA LEU A 427 17.52 21.72 16.26
C LEU A 427 17.45 21.91 14.74
N ARG A 428 18.47 22.54 14.14
CA ARG A 428 18.57 22.71 12.69
C ARG A 428 19.26 21.50 12.07
N VAL A 429 18.53 20.81 11.18
CA VAL A 429 18.98 19.56 10.54
C VAL A 429 19.08 19.73 9.04
N ALA A 430 20.30 19.68 8.47
CA ALA A 430 20.46 19.65 7.03
C ALA A 430 20.44 18.21 6.51
N THR A 431 19.69 17.97 5.45
CA THR A 431 19.52 16.61 4.90
C THR A 431 19.03 16.60 3.46
N LYS A 432 19.38 15.54 2.73
CA LYS A 432 18.74 15.17 1.47
C LYS A 432 17.45 14.37 1.70
N PHE A 433 17.20 13.89 2.92
CA PHE A 433 16.15 12.96 3.31
C PHE A 433 15.20 13.58 4.37
N PRO A 434 14.40 14.60 3.99
CA PRO A 434 13.52 15.31 4.92
C PRO A 434 12.51 14.43 5.65
N ARG A 435 11.92 13.43 4.95
CA ARG A 435 10.93 12.53 5.54
C ARG A 435 11.56 11.61 6.58
N ILE A 436 12.71 11.03 6.24
CA ILE A 436 13.46 10.17 7.17
C ILE A 436 13.87 10.96 8.42
N ALA A 437 14.42 12.17 8.25
CA ALA A 437 14.83 13.03 9.36
C ALA A 437 13.63 13.40 10.24
N ARG A 438 12.51 13.81 9.64
CA ARG A 438 11.30 14.17 10.39
C ARG A 438 10.78 12.98 11.19
N ASN A 439 10.67 11.82 10.59
CA ASN A 439 10.17 10.61 11.27
C ASN A 439 11.09 10.18 12.43
N TYR A 440 12.41 10.26 12.24
CA TYR A 440 13.38 9.92 13.28
C TYR A 440 13.25 10.83 14.50
N TYR A 441 13.20 12.14 14.32
CA TYR A 441 13.10 13.09 15.42
C TYR A 441 11.70 13.17 16.03
N ALA A 442 10.64 12.99 15.21
CA ALA A 442 9.26 12.93 15.72
C ALA A 442 9.07 11.76 16.69
N ALA A 443 9.66 10.59 16.39
CA ALA A 443 9.64 9.42 17.28
C ALA A 443 10.32 9.67 18.64
N GLN A 444 11.16 10.71 18.75
CA GLN A 444 11.83 11.13 19.97
C GLN A 444 11.16 12.35 20.64
N GLY A 445 10.06 12.84 20.05
CA GLY A 445 9.39 14.07 20.54
C GLY A 445 10.25 15.32 20.38
N ARG A 446 11.21 15.34 19.45
CA ARG A 446 12.18 16.41 19.25
C ARG A 446 11.78 17.32 18.08
N ASP A 447 11.56 18.61 18.35
CA ASP A 447 11.33 19.61 17.32
C ASP A 447 12.59 19.92 16.53
N ILE A 448 12.46 19.95 15.20
CA ILE A 448 13.55 20.23 14.28
C ILE A 448 13.15 21.23 13.19
N ASP A 449 14.13 22.00 12.73
CA ASP A 449 14.06 22.82 11.53
C ASP A 449 14.84 22.13 10.40
N ILE A 450 14.14 21.70 9.34
CA ILE A 450 14.72 20.93 8.26
C ILE A 450 15.20 21.84 7.13
N ILE A 451 16.51 21.75 6.86
CA ILE A 451 17.16 22.42 5.74
C ILE A 451 17.42 21.39 4.64
N LYS A 452 16.55 21.37 3.62
CA LYS A 452 16.68 20.43 2.51
C LYS A 452 17.81 20.85 1.58
N LEU A 453 18.80 19.96 1.40
CA LEU A 453 19.91 20.10 0.46
C LEU A 453 19.92 18.93 -0.54
N ASN A 454 20.56 19.11 -1.68
CA ASN A 454 20.63 18.08 -2.73
C ASN A 454 21.99 17.39 -2.83
N GLY A 455 23.01 17.91 -2.15
CA GLY A 455 24.38 17.37 -2.14
C GLY A 455 25.31 18.20 -1.28
N SER A 456 26.50 17.67 -0.99
CA SER A 456 27.51 18.31 -0.11
C SER A 456 26.91 18.71 1.24
N ILE A 457 26.16 17.80 1.82
CA ILE A 457 25.38 18.05 3.05
C ILE A 457 26.31 18.41 4.23
N GLU A 458 27.53 17.87 4.23
CA GLU A 458 28.56 18.09 5.24
C GLU A 458 28.99 19.57 5.38
N LEU A 459 28.80 20.38 4.31
CA LEU A 459 29.11 21.80 4.35
C LEU A 459 28.17 22.58 5.29
N ALA A 460 26.96 22.10 5.51
CA ALA A 460 25.96 22.85 6.28
C ALA A 460 26.39 23.11 7.73
N PRO A 461 26.83 22.13 8.54
CA PRO A 461 27.32 22.41 9.89
C PRO A 461 28.65 23.17 9.91
N ILE A 462 29.53 22.96 8.91
CA ILE A 462 30.81 23.67 8.81
C ILE A 462 30.59 25.19 8.62
N LEU A 463 29.58 25.55 7.83
CA LEU A 463 29.23 26.94 7.56
C LEU A 463 28.21 27.52 8.56
N GLY A 464 27.83 26.76 9.58
CA GLY A 464 26.86 27.22 10.60
C GLY A 464 25.41 27.30 10.09
N LEU A 465 25.11 26.71 8.92
CA LEU A 465 23.77 26.65 8.36
C LEU A 465 22.88 25.70 9.16
N SER A 466 23.42 24.56 9.61
CA SER A 466 22.74 23.60 10.47
C SER A 466 23.58 23.22 11.70
N ASP A 467 22.94 22.62 12.69
CA ASP A 467 23.62 22.11 13.89
C ASP A 467 24.13 20.69 13.65
N VAL A 468 23.34 19.88 12.95
CA VAL A 468 23.65 18.50 12.56
C VAL A 468 23.18 18.21 11.14
N ILE A 469 23.60 17.05 10.61
CA ILE A 469 23.11 16.51 9.36
C ILE A 469 22.47 15.13 9.61
N VAL A 470 21.50 14.79 8.74
CA VAL A 470 21.01 13.42 8.58
C VAL A 470 21.38 12.97 7.19
N ASP A 471 22.31 12.04 7.06
CA ASP A 471 22.82 11.58 5.78
C ASP A 471 23.32 10.13 5.85
N ILE A 472 23.58 9.57 4.66
CA ILE A 472 24.13 8.23 4.47
C ILE A 472 25.63 8.22 4.77
N VAL A 473 26.04 7.25 5.56
CA VAL A 473 27.46 7.01 5.87
C VAL A 473 27.83 5.60 5.47
N GLU A 474 28.76 5.46 4.52
CA GLU A 474 29.36 4.18 4.13
C GLU A 474 30.61 3.92 4.97
N THR A 475 31.71 4.67 4.74
CA THR A 475 32.98 4.54 5.46
C THR A 475 33.23 5.63 6.50
N GLY A 476 32.51 6.72 6.41
CA GLY A 476 32.66 7.91 7.24
C GLY A 476 33.93 8.73 6.97
N THR A 477 34.63 8.48 5.85
CA THR A 477 35.86 9.20 5.50
C THR A 477 35.58 10.69 5.28
N THR A 478 34.57 11.04 4.49
CA THR A 478 34.18 12.45 4.26
C THR A 478 33.90 13.21 5.56
N LEU A 479 33.19 12.58 6.50
CA LEU A 479 32.92 13.20 7.81
C LEU A 479 34.22 13.48 8.57
N ARG A 480 35.13 12.49 8.64
CA ARG A 480 36.41 12.65 9.36
C ARG A 480 37.31 13.72 8.76
N GLU A 481 37.37 13.79 7.42
CA GLU A 481 38.17 14.81 6.71
C GLU A 481 37.62 16.22 6.89
N ASN A 482 36.36 16.36 7.27
CA ASN A 482 35.68 17.64 7.51
C ASN A 482 35.38 17.91 9.00
N ASP A 483 36.12 17.29 9.91
CA ASP A 483 36.00 17.44 11.37
C ASP A 483 34.61 17.17 11.95
N LEU A 484 33.83 16.36 11.25
CA LEU A 484 32.53 15.85 11.70
C LEU A 484 32.66 14.46 12.29
N LYS A 485 31.71 14.10 13.18
CA LYS A 485 31.58 12.74 13.75
C LYS A 485 30.16 12.23 13.56
N VAL A 486 30.02 10.91 13.47
CA VAL A 486 28.72 10.25 13.65
C VAL A 486 28.32 10.38 15.10
N ILE A 487 27.12 10.90 15.35
CA ILE A 487 26.51 11.05 16.67
C ILE A 487 25.65 9.83 16.96
N THR A 488 24.80 9.44 16.01
CA THR A 488 23.90 8.29 16.13
C THR A 488 23.72 7.60 14.79
N GLU A 489 23.74 6.28 14.79
CA GLU A 489 23.34 5.43 13.67
C GLU A 489 21.94 4.90 13.96
N PHE A 490 20.97 5.07 13.05
CA PHE A 490 19.60 4.72 13.37
C PHE A 490 18.88 3.86 12.31
N MET A 491 19.41 3.75 11.09
CA MET A 491 18.79 2.92 10.05
C MET A 491 19.85 2.26 9.17
N PRO A 492 19.94 0.92 9.16
CA PRO A 492 20.77 0.21 8.20
C PRO A 492 20.15 0.29 6.80
N ILE A 493 20.99 0.44 5.79
CA ILE A 493 20.61 0.59 4.38
C ILE A 493 21.28 -0.50 3.55
N SER A 494 20.49 -1.09 2.65
CA SER A 494 20.95 -1.96 1.56
C SER A 494 19.96 -1.85 0.41
N ALA A 495 20.32 -2.36 -0.76
CA ALA A 495 19.44 -2.35 -1.92
C ALA A 495 18.34 -3.42 -1.77
N ARG A 496 17.13 -3.05 -2.12
CA ARG A 496 15.91 -3.85 -2.00
C ARG A 496 15.35 -4.18 -3.38
N LEU A 497 14.96 -5.42 -3.59
CA LEU A 497 14.12 -5.80 -4.71
C LEU A 497 12.68 -5.46 -4.36
N ILE A 498 12.09 -4.61 -5.19
CA ILE A 498 10.71 -4.15 -5.02
C ILE A 498 9.84 -4.58 -6.20
N ALA A 499 8.54 -4.72 -5.96
CA ALA A 499 7.57 -5.05 -7.00
C ALA A 499 6.33 -4.16 -6.94
N ASN A 500 5.79 -3.84 -8.11
CA ASN A 500 4.48 -3.25 -8.23
C ASN A 500 3.41 -4.22 -7.72
N ARG A 501 2.44 -3.75 -6.94
CA ARG A 501 1.43 -4.61 -6.31
C ARG A 501 0.57 -5.34 -7.33
N SER A 502 0.11 -4.65 -8.37
CA SER A 502 -0.69 -5.25 -9.44
C SER A 502 0.14 -6.21 -10.29
N SER A 503 1.33 -5.81 -10.72
CA SER A 503 2.24 -6.68 -11.48
C SER A 503 2.58 -7.97 -10.72
N TYR A 504 2.75 -7.88 -9.39
CA TYR A 504 3.00 -9.06 -8.56
C TYR A 504 1.86 -10.08 -8.65
N LEU A 505 0.61 -9.65 -8.77
CA LEU A 505 -0.54 -10.55 -8.91
C LEU A 505 -0.61 -11.21 -10.29
N PHE A 506 -0.43 -10.43 -11.35
CA PHE A 506 -0.58 -10.92 -12.72
C PHE A 506 0.66 -11.63 -13.27
N LYS A 507 1.87 -11.30 -12.74
CA LYS A 507 3.16 -11.89 -13.16
C LYS A 507 3.86 -12.65 -12.02
N ARG A 508 3.12 -13.04 -11.01
CA ARG A 508 3.63 -13.62 -9.77
C ARG A 508 4.65 -14.73 -10.00
N ARG A 509 4.32 -15.71 -10.86
CA ARG A 509 5.20 -16.86 -11.10
C ARG A 509 6.59 -16.45 -11.60
N ALA A 510 6.66 -15.47 -12.48
CA ALA A 510 7.92 -14.95 -12.99
C ALA A 510 8.69 -14.20 -11.89
N ILE A 511 8.00 -13.38 -11.09
CA ILE A 511 8.60 -12.60 -9.99
C ILE A 511 9.11 -13.53 -8.89
N ASP A 512 8.30 -14.48 -8.41
CA ASP A 512 8.72 -15.44 -7.37
C ASP A 512 9.89 -16.30 -7.80
N THR A 513 9.92 -16.72 -9.08
CA THR A 513 11.07 -17.46 -9.65
C THR A 513 12.36 -16.63 -9.60
N LEU A 514 12.27 -15.34 -9.92
CA LEU A 514 13.42 -14.45 -9.87
C LEU A 514 13.86 -14.17 -8.42
N VAL A 515 12.89 -13.91 -7.52
CA VAL A 515 13.17 -13.72 -6.08
C VAL A 515 13.90 -14.92 -5.49
N SER A 516 13.42 -16.15 -5.77
CA SER A 516 14.05 -17.38 -5.27
C SER A 516 15.48 -17.53 -5.76
N LYS A 517 15.74 -17.32 -7.06
CA LYS A 517 17.09 -17.37 -7.62
C LYS A 517 18.03 -16.31 -7.02
N LEU A 518 17.52 -15.11 -6.79
CA LEU A 518 18.31 -14.04 -6.18
C LEU A 518 18.61 -14.32 -4.71
N ALA A 519 17.64 -14.87 -3.95
CA ALA A 519 17.83 -15.25 -2.56
C ALA A 519 18.95 -16.28 -2.40
N GLU A 520 19.01 -17.33 -3.24
CA GLU A 520 20.07 -18.34 -3.23
C GLU A 520 21.49 -17.76 -3.40
N VAL A 521 21.63 -16.67 -4.15
CA VAL A 521 22.92 -16.01 -4.40
C VAL A 521 23.27 -14.98 -3.32
N THR A 522 22.27 -14.35 -2.71
CA THR A 522 22.49 -13.31 -1.69
C THR A 522 22.69 -13.85 -0.27
N GLU A 523 22.27 -15.08 0.00
CA GLU A 523 22.51 -15.78 1.28
C GLU A 523 23.90 -16.43 1.38
N GLN A 524 24.66 -16.50 0.26
CA GLN A 524 26.06 -16.95 0.21
C GLN A 524 27.03 -15.77 0.45
#